data_d21fc4fd5045fe6477a15ab7a2df523f
#
_entry.id   d21fc4fd5045fe6477a15ab7a2df523f
#
_cell.length_a   1.000
_cell.length_b   1.000
_cell.length_c   1.000
_cell.angle_alpha   90.00
_cell.angle_beta   90.00
_cell.angle_gamma   90.00
#
_symmetry.space_group_name_H-M   'P 1'
#
loop_
_entity.id
_entity.type
_entity.pdbx_description
1 polymer ?
#
loop_
_entity_poly.entity_id
_entity_poly.type
_entity_poly.pdbx_seq_one_letter_code
_entity_poly.pdbx_strand_id
1 'polypeptide(L)'
;MNKGRDDAEVSGFGEDRISAEAGRNEAERTRRLAEETREVRDHHREALEAIRQEQEQLRDTAETARLASEEARAAAETTRTASEDARVATEDARHAVVDAVRATADAMNASLEQMQVVEEMRRTLRE
;
A
#
# COMPACT_ATOMS: atom_id res chain seq x y z
N MET A 1 -49.53 -29.91 80.83
CA MET A 1 -48.19 -30.22 80.30
C MET A 1 -48.13 -30.11 78.82
N ASN A 2 -48.07 -28.91 78.26
CA ASN A 2 -47.96 -28.75 76.76
C ASN A 2 -47.26 -27.45 76.34
N LYS A 3 -46.40 -26.88 77.20
CA LYS A 3 -45.72 -25.63 76.92
C LYS A 3 -44.34 -25.80 76.25
N GLY A 4 -43.79 -27.01 76.25
CA GLY A 4 -42.44 -27.29 75.70
C GLY A 4 -42.42 -27.73 74.26
N ARG A 5 -43.58 -28.02 73.61
CA ARG A 5 -43.67 -28.42 72.22
C ARG A 5 -43.82 -27.24 71.28
N ASP A 6 -44.55 -26.22 71.70
CA ASP A 6 -44.79 -25.01 70.87
C ASP A 6 -43.51 -24.14 70.74
N ASP A 7 -42.68 -24.11 71.79
CA ASP A 7 -41.41 -23.33 71.75
C ASP A 7 -40.34 -23.99 70.85
N ALA A 8 -40.32 -25.31 70.70
CA ALA A 8 -39.40 -26.02 69.79
C ALA A 8 -39.82 -25.88 68.32
N GLU A 9 -41.13 -25.91 68.04
CA GLU A 9 -41.64 -25.69 66.67
C GLU A 9 -41.41 -24.24 66.19
N VAL A 10 -41.63 -23.24 67.02
CA VAL A 10 -41.38 -21.83 66.72
C VAL A 10 -39.89 -21.56 66.49
N SER A 11 -38.99 -22.19 67.22
CA SER A 11 -37.53 -22.12 67.06
C SER A 11 -37.09 -22.71 65.70
N GLY A 12 -37.63 -23.89 65.32
CA GLY A 12 -37.32 -24.54 64.03
C GLY A 12 -37.73 -23.71 62.80
N PHE A 13 -38.90 -23.08 62.86
CA PHE A 13 -39.36 -22.15 61.77
C PHE A 13 -38.48 -20.91 61.64
N GLY A 14 -37.89 -20.40 62.72
CA GLY A 14 -36.92 -19.32 62.69
C GLY A 14 -35.62 -19.67 62.04
N GLU A 15 -35.07 -20.79 62.34
CA GLU A 15 -33.81 -21.33 61.74
C GLU A 15 -33.94 -21.63 60.28
N ASP A 16 -35.06 -22.24 59.84
CA ASP A 16 -35.35 -22.51 58.43
C ASP A 16 -35.47 -21.19 57.59
N ARG A 17 -36.07 -20.16 58.19
CA ARG A 17 -36.18 -18.84 57.53
C ARG A 17 -34.84 -18.17 57.37
N ILE A 18 -33.96 -18.18 58.36
CA ILE A 18 -32.60 -17.62 58.32
C ILE A 18 -31.75 -18.38 57.28
N SER A 19 -31.85 -19.71 57.22
CA SER A 19 -31.15 -20.53 56.26
C SER A 19 -31.62 -20.23 54.81
N ALA A 20 -32.95 -20.10 54.62
CA ALA A 20 -33.50 -19.73 53.29
C ALA A 20 -33.10 -18.33 52.86
N GLU A 21 -32.98 -17.38 53.76
CA GLU A 21 -32.52 -16.01 53.51
C GLU A 21 -31.03 -15.96 53.19
N ALA A 22 -30.19 -16.75 53.90
CA ALA A 22 -28.77 -16.90 53.60
C ALA A 22 -28.57 -17.50 52.18
N GLY A 23 -29.37 -18.49 51.81
CA GLY A 23 -29.32 -19.10 50.46
C GLY A 23 -29.73 -18.11 49.36
N ARG A 24 -30.74 -17.26 49.61
CA ARG A 24 -31.12 -16.18 48.65
C ARG A 24 -30.02 -15.14 48.50
N ASN A 25 -29.39 -14.71 49.57
CA ASN A 25 -28.28 -13.76 49.56
C ASN A 25 -27.07 -14.33 48.79
N GLU A 26 -26.76 -15.57 48.97
CA GLU A 26 -25.67 -16.25 48.21
C GLU A 26 -25.99 -16.35 46.71
N ALA A 27 -27.21 -16.72 46.36
CA ALA A 27 -27.66 -16.76 44.99
C ALA A 27 -27.61 -15.37 44.32
N GLU A 28 -27.96 -14.32 45.05
CA GLU A 28 -27.86 -12.96 44.55
C GLU A 28 -26.42 -12.49 44.36
N ARG A 29 -25.50 -12.85 45.24
CA ARG A 29 -24.07 -12.58 45.06
C ARG A 29 -23.52 -13.28 43.83
N THR A 30 -23.85 -14.54 43.67
CA THR A 30 -23.44 -15.32 42.48
C THR A 30 -23.98 -14.71 41.19
N ARG A 31 -25.23 -14.25 41.21
CA ARG A 31 -25.82 -13.55 40.07
C ARG A 31 -25.10 -12.25 39.71
N ARG A 32 -24.76 -11.42 40.72
CA ARG A 32 -23.99 -10.19 40.52
C ARG A 32 -22.60 -10.46 39.94
N LEU A 33 -21.88 -11.42 40.48
CA LEU A 33 -20.57 -11.82 39.95
C LEU A 33 -20.65 -12.33 38.52
N ALA A 34 -21.69 -13.09 38.19
CA ALA A 34 -21.92 -13.55 36.82
C ALA A 34 -22.20 -12.39 35.84
N GLU A 35 -22.95 -11.38 36.28
CA GLU A 35 -23.25 -10.18 35.49
C GLU A 35 -22.01 -9.33 35.28
N GLU A 36 -21.25 -9.03 36.33
CA GLU A 36 -19.98 -8.32 36.23
C GLU A 36 -18.99 -9.02 35.29
N THR A 37 -18.96 -10.36 35.34
CA THR A 37 -18.12 -11.16 34.44
C THR A 37 -18.57 -11.04 32.98
N ARG A 38 -19.88 -10.97 32.72
CA ARG A 38 -20.43 -10.73 31.39
C ARG A 38 -20.05 -9.35 30.87
N GLU A 39 -20.24 -8.31 31.69
CA GLU A 39 -19.90 -6.94 31.32
C GLU A 39 -18.41 -6.81 30.95
N VAL A 40 -17.53 -7.42 31.74
CA VAL A 40 -16.08 -7.42 31.44
C VAL A 40 -15.79 -8.14 30.12
N ARG A 41 -16.44 -9.28 29.87
CA ARG A 41 -16.27 -10.04 28.61
C ARG A 41 -16.78 -9.27 27.39
N ASP A 42 -17.91 -8.60 27.53
CA ASP A 42 -18.49 -7.82 26.44
C ASP A 42 -17.62 -6.60 26.12
N HIS A 43 -17.14 -5.90 27.14
CA HIS A 43 -16.20 -4.80 26.97
C HIS A 43 -14.88 -5.22 26.32
N HIS A 44 -14.35 -6.38 26.72
CA HIS A 44 -13.16 -6.96 26.09
C HIS A 44 -13.40 -7.33 24.62
N ARG A 45 -14.56 -7.88 24.32
CA ARG A 45 -14.96 -8.20 22.91
C ARG A 45 -15.07 -6.96 22.06
N GLU A 46 -15.66 -5.89 22.56
CA GLU A 46 -15.77 -4.58 21.89
C GLU A 46 -14.37 -4.00 21.59
N ALA A 47 -13.47 -4.05 22.58
CA ALA A 47 -12.09 -3.58 22.41
C ALA A 47 -11.32 -4.38 21.33
N LEU A 48 -11.47 -5.69 21.32
CA LEU A 48 -10.86 -6.55 20.28
C LEU A 48 -11.43 -6.27 18.88
N GLU A 49 -12.72 -6.01 18.78
CA GLU A 49 -13.34 -5.67 17.49
C GLU A 49 -12.87 -4.29 16.99
N ALA A 50 -12.71 -3.31 17.88
CA ALA A 50 -12.13 -2.02 17.52
C ALA A 50 -10.70 -2.16 16.97
N ILE A 51 -9.85 -2.94 17.63
CA ILE A 51 -8.49 -3.23 17.16
C ILE A 51 -8.52 -3.92 15.78
N ARG A 52 -9.45 -4.85 15.57
CA ARG A 52 -9.59 -5.55 14.30
C ARG A 52 -9.98 -4.60 13.16
N GLN A 53 -10.87 -3.66 13.44
CA GLN A 53 -11.27 -2.62 12.48
C GLN A 53 -10.12 -1.68 12.14
N GLU A 54 -9.33 -1.26 13.13
CA GLU A 54 -8.13 -0.46 12.88
C GLU A 54 -7.09 -1.20 12.02
N GLN A 55 -6.86 -2.48 12.29
CA GLN A 55 -5.95 -3.30 11.48
C GLN A 55 -6.41 -3.43 10.04
N GLU A 56 -7.71 -3.56 9.80
CA GLU A 56 -8.27 -3.62 8.45
C GLU A 56 -8.08 -2.29 7.72
N GLN A 57 -8.34 -1.15 8.38
CA GLN A 57 -8.09 0.17 7.80
C GLN A 57 -6.61 0.39 7.44
N LEU A 58 -5.69 -0.04 8.30
CA LEU A 58 -4.26 0.02 8.01
C LEU A 58 -3.87 -0.85 6.82
N ARG A 59 -4.46 -2.03 6.70
CA ARG A 59 -4.25 -2.92 5.55
C ARG A 59 -4.75 -2.29 4.25
N ASP A 60 -5.94 -1.72 4.24
CA ASP A 60 -6.51 -1.03 3.08
C ASP A 60 -5.65 0.17 2.66
N THR A 61 -5.17 0.94 3.63
CA THR A 61 -4.26 2.08 3.38
C THR A 61 -2.93 1.61 2.78
N ALA A 62 -2.36 0.54 3.31
CA ALA A 62 -1.12 -0.04 2.80
C ALA A 62 -1.28 -0.59 1.37
N GLU A 63 -2.40 -1.22 1.07
CA GLU A 63 -2.69 -1.72 -0.28
C GLU A 63 -2.88 -0.57 -1.28
N THR A 64 -3.57 0.49 -0.89
CA THR A 64 -3.70 1.71 -1.71
C THR A 64 -2.34 2.33 -2.01
N ALA A 65 -1.47 2.44 -1.02
CA ALA A 65 -0.11 2.95 -1.20
C ALA A 65 0.74 2.05 -2.10
N ARG A 66 0.58 0.73 -2.00
CA ARG A 66 1.26 -0.24 -2.88
C ARG A 66 0.84 -0.06 -4.34
N LEU A 67 -0.46 0.06 -4.60
CA LEU A 67 -0.98 0.27 -5.96
C LEU A 67 -0.48 1.59 -6.55
N ALA A 68 -0.52 2.68 -5.80
CA ALA A 68 0.01 3.98 -6.25
C ALA A 68 1.52 3.91 -6.56
N SER A 69 2.28 3.16 -5.78
CA SER A 69 3.71 2.94 -6.02
C SER A 69 3.97 2.14 -7.30
N GLU A 70 3.15 1.14 -7.60
CA GLU A 70 3.25 0.36 -8.83
C GLU A 70 2.90 1.20 -10.07
N GLU A 71 1.85 2.03 -9.99
CA GLU A 71 1.50 2.98 -11.06
C GLU A 71 2.63 3.98 -11.33
N ALA A 72 3.22 4.54 -10.27
CA ALA A 72 4.35 5.46 -10.40
C ALA A 72 5.57 4.79 -11.03
N ARG A 73 5.84 3.53 -10.68
CA ARG A 73 6.93 2.74 -11.29
C ARG A 73 6.66 2.49 -12.78
N ALA A 74 5.45 2.12 -13.15
CA ALA A 74 5.08 1.91 -14.55
C ALA A 74 5.21 3.18 -15.39
N ALA A 75 4.78 4.33 -14.85
CA ALA A 75 4.93 5.63 -15.49
C ALA A 75 6.41 6.03 -15.67
N ALA A 76 7.23 5.79 -14.65
CA ALA A 76 8.67 6.05 -14.71
C ALA A 76 9.36 5.18 -15.78
N GLU A 77 9.00 3.91 -15.90
CA GLU A 77 9.54 3.02 -16.93
C GLU A 77 9.11 3.44 -18.34
N THR A 78 7.88 3.87 -18.52
CA THR A 78 7.41 4.43 -19.79
C THR A 78 8.21 5.69 -20.18
N THR A 79 8.46 6.58 -19.23
CA THR A 79 9.27 7.79 -19.45
C THR A 79 10.72 7.44 -19.79
N ARG A 80 11.30 6.45 -19.10
CA ARG A 80 12.66 5.97 -19.38
C ARG A 80 12.78 5.42 -20.79
N THR A 81 11.83 4.60 -21.22
CA THR A 81 11.81 4.05 -22.58
C THR A 81 11.71 5.14 -23.63
N ALA A 82 10.79 6.11 -23.45
CA ALA A 82 10.65 7.24 -24.37
C ALA A 82 11.93 8.11 -24.45
N SER A 83 12.61 8.31 -23.33
CA SER A 83 13.89 9.03 -23.28
C SER A 83 15.00 8.30 -24.04
N GLU A 84 15.06 6.98 -23.93
CA GLU A 84 16.03 6.16 -24.65
C GLU A 84 15.76 6.18 -26.15
N ASP A 85 14.52 6.06 -26.58
CA ASP A 85 14.11 6.16 -27.97
C ASP A 85 14.48 7.54 -28.56
N ALA A 86 14.25 8.62 -27.83
CA ALA A 86 14.64 9.97 -28.22
C ALA A 86 16.16 10.13 -28.33
N ARG A 87 16.92 9.50 -27.43
CA ARG A 87 18.38 9.50 -27.49
C ARG A 87 18.89 8.79 -28.75
N VAL A 88 18.35 7.61 -29.05
CA VAL A 88 18.70 6.85 -30.25
C VAL A 88 18.38 7.66 -31.51
N ALA A 89 17.19 8.23 -31.61
CA ALA A 89 16.80 9.07 -32.74
C ALA A 89 17.72 10.29 -32.93
N THR A 90 18.17 10.91 -31.83
CA THR A 90 19.13 12.02 -31.87
C THR A 90 20.50 11.58 -32.38
N GLU A 91 20.97 10.42 -31.98
CA GLU A 91 22.23 9.83 -32.43
C GLU A 91 22.18 9.54 -33.94
N ASP A 92 21.12 8.91 -34.41
CA ASP A 92 20.89 8.62 -35.83
C ASP A 92 20.85 9.90 -36.67
N ALA A 93 20.16 10.95 -36.18
CA ALA A 93 20.14 12.25 -36.84
C ALA A 93 21.54 12.89 -36.91
N ARG A 94 22.35 12.78 -35.86
CA ARG A 94 23.75 13.25 -35.87
C ARG A 94 24.58 12.51 -36.92
N HIS A 95 24.49 11.18 -36.99
CA HIS A 95 25.19 10.38 -37.99
C HIS A 95 24.78 10.81 -39.40
N ALA A 96 23.47 10.97 -39.66
CA ALA A 96 22.98 11.42 -40.96
C ALA A 96 23.54 12.81 -41.36
N VAL A 97 23.63 13.75 -40.41
CA VAL A 97 24.25 15.06 -40.64
C VAL A 97 25.73 14.94 -41.01
N VAL A 98 26.48 14.14 -40.25
CA VAL A 98 27.91 13.90 -40.51
C VAL A 98 28.12 13.29 -41.88
N ASP A 99 27.32 12.32 -42.28
CA ASP A 99 27.38 11.68 -43.59
C ASP A 99 27.02 12.65 -44.71
N ALA A 100 26.02 13.50 -44.51
CA ALA A 100 25.67 14.53 -45.48
C ALA A 100 26.78 15.58 -45.68
N VAL A 101 27.41 16.01 -44.57
CA VAL A 101 28.56 16.93 -44.63
C VAL A 101 29.73 16.28 -45.36
N ARG A 102 30.04 15.01 -45.08
CA ARG A 102 31.10 14.27 -45.77
C ARG A 102 30.81 14.17 -47.26
N ALA A 103 29.60 13.74 -47.64
CA ALA A 103 29.19 13.65 -49.05
C ALA A 103 29.28 15.01 -49.78
N THR A 104 28.91 16.09 -49.11
CA THR A 104 29.05 17.46 -49.64
C THR A 104 30.51 17.83 -49.87
N ALA A 105 31.38 17.54 -48.89
CA ALA A 105 32.81 17.79 -49.02
C ALA A 105 33.43 16.98 -50.20
N ASP A 106 33.07 15.71 -50.33
CA ASP A 106 33.53 14.88 -51.43
C ASP A 106 33.05 15.40 -52.79
N ALA A 107 31.79 15.83 -52.89
CA ALA A 107 31.27 16.44 -54.13
C ALA A 107 31.99 17.78 -54.49
N MET A 108 32.29 18.58 -53.48
CA MET A 108 33.09 19.82 -53.71
C MET A 108 34.52 19.52 -54.17
N ASN A 109 35.17 18.55 -53.59
CA ASN A 109 36.51 18.11 -53.98
C ASN A 109 36.49 17.58 -55.43
N ALA A 110 35.54 16.77 -55.80
CA ALA A 110 35.37 16.28 -57.16
C ALA A 110 35.13 17.44 -58.18
N SER A 111 34.36 18.43 -57.80
CA SER A 111 34.14 19.65 -58.62
C SER A 111 35.43 20.46 -58.80
N LEU A 112 36.24 20.60 -57.73
CA LEU A 112 37.53 21.28 -57.83
C LEU A 112 38.51 20.53 -58.74
N GLU A 113 38.56 19.22 -58.65
CA GLU A 113 39.38 18.41 -59.55
C GLU A 113 38.96 18.57 -61.02
N GLN A 114 37.67 18.58 -61.31
CA GLN A 114 37.14 18.84 -62.64
C GLN A 114 37.55 20.22 -63.17
N MET A 115 37.46 21.23 -62.32
CA MET A 115 37.87 22.61 -62.67
C MET A 115 39.38 22.66 -62.99
N GLN A 116 40.23 21.96 -62.26
CA GLN A 116 41.65 21.87 -62.51
C GLN A 116 41.95 21.23 -63.88
N VAL A 117 41.25 20.13 -64.20
CA VAL A 117 41.37 19.49 -65.50
C VAL A 117 40.97 20.41 -66.64
N VAL A 118 39.87 21.14 -66.51
CA VAL A 118 39.41 22.12 -67.51
C VAL A 118 40.42 23.27 -67.67
N GLU A 119 40.99 23.75 -66.58
CA GLU A 119 42.01 24.81 -66.65
C GLU A 119 43.31 24.33 -67.33
N GLU A 120 43.72 23.11 -67.06
CA GLU A 120 44.88 22.48 -67.74
C GLU A 120 44.61 22.33 -69.26
N MET A 121 43.47 21.85 -69.66
CA MET A 121 43.06 21.76 -71.08
C MET A 121 43.05 23.14 -71.75
N ARG A 122 42.57 24.15 -71.08
CA ARG A 122 42.58 25.53 -71.60
C ARG A 122 44.01 26.06 -71.80
N ARG A 123 44.93 25.72 -70.92
CA ARG A 123 46.33 26.12 -71.01
C ARG A 123 46.98 25.46 -72.24
N THR A 124 46.80 24.16 -72.41
CA THR A 124 47.36 23.40 -73.56
C THR A 124 46.80 23.83 -74.89
N LEU A 125 45.58 24.33 -74.95
CA LEU A 125 44.97 24.83 -76.22
C LEU A 125 45.46 26.23 -76.60
N ARG A 126 46.12 26.97 -75.69
CA ARG A 126 46.66 28.32 -75.94
C ARG A 126 48.11 28.31 -76.35
N GLU A 127 48.80 27.19 -76.15
CA GLU A 127 50.14 26.94 -76.66
C GLU A 127 50.10 26.46 -78.11
#